data_41bfe9eae0d96bb7c33c16606dd81481
#
_entry.id   41bfe9eae0d96bb7c33c16606dd81481
#
_cell.length_a   1.000
_cell.length_b   1.000
_cell.length_c   1.000
_cell.angle_alpha   90.00
_cell.angle_beta   90.00
_cell.angle_gamma   90.00
#
_symmetry.space_group_name_H-M   'P 1'
#
loop_
_entity.id
_entity.type
_entity.pdbx_description
1 polymer ?
#
loop_
_entity_poly.entity_id
_entity_poly.type
_entity_poly.pdbx_seq_one_letter_code
_entity_poly.pdbx_strand_id
1 'polypeptide(L)'
;ALLTRLPIDLDRPTPSEKVHPLYREAMRELEHTTHFSVIDQGGMAVSCTTTLSAGFGSKIVVPKTGIVLNNAVASFGSFGENQPVGGRRTVSSMAPTLVTRNGELVLVLGSPGGDTIPSTVAQVFHNLVDHGMTLDRAVESGRLHHGFVPDEIRYERARPPSKQALDGLKKLGHVISKKTIPMGDANNISIVDGVAYGMADPREGGQAVAARAQRR
;
A
#
# COMPACT_ATOMS: atom_id res chain seq x y z
N ALA A 1 0.84 -20.87 2.82
CA ALA A 1 1.58 -21.66 3.83
C ALA A 1 1.92 -20.87 5.10
N LEU A 2 2.10 -19.56 5.05
CA LEU A 2 2.36 -18.75 6.27
C LEU A 2 1.07 -18.44 7.05
N LEU A 3 -0.04 -18.16 6.36
CA LEU A 3 -1.33 -17.84 6.99
C LEU A 3 -1.92 -18.99 7.81
N THR A 4 -1.57 -20.25 7.49
CA THR A 4 -2.03 -21.42 8.26
C THR A 4 -1.31 -21.63 9.59
N ARG A 5 -0.30 -20.83 9.91
CA ARG A 5 0.49 -20.94 11.15
C ARG A 5 0.24 -19.82 12.16
N LEU A 6 -0.49 -18.76 11.76
CA LEU A 6 -0.88 -17.71 12.71
C LEU A 6 -2.20 -18.11 13.36
N PRO A 7 -2.26 -18.20 14.70
CA PRO A 7 -3.52 -18.37 15.40
C PRO A 7 -4.34 -17.09 15.23
N ILE A 8 -5.20 -17.07 14.22
CA ILE A 8 -6.13 -15.96 14.01
C ILE A 8 -7.33 -16.20 14.91
N ASP A 9 -7.50 -15.34 15.89
CA ASP A 9 -8.71 -15.24 16.69
C ASP A 9 -9.56 -14.11 16.08
N LEU A 10 -10.76 -14.43 15.61
CA LEU A 10 -11.66 -13.44 15.00
C LEU A 10 -12.31 -12.53 16.04
N ASP A 11 -12.32 -12.94 17.29
CA ASP A 11 -12.95 -12.21 18.40
C ASP A 11 -11.96 -11.31 19.17
N ARG A 12 -10.66 -11.51 18.97
CA ARG A 12 -9.60 -10.76 19.67
C ARG A 12 -8.41 -10.49 18.78
N PRO A 13 -7.75 -9.32 18.91
CA PRO A 13 -6.52 -9.06 18.19
C PRO A 13 -5.42 -10.04 18.61
N THR A 14 -4.61 -10.47 17.64
CA THR A 14 -3.40 -11.25 17.94
C THR A 14 -2.36 -10.31 18.56
N PRO A 15 -1.92 -10.54 19.82
CA PRO A 15 -0.92 -9.69 20.44
C PRO A 15 0.38 -9.67 19.65
N SER A 16 1.03 -8.51 19.57
CA SER A 16 2.25 -8.31 18.76
C SER A 16 3.42 -9.24 19.17
N GLU A 17 3.51 -9.63 20.43
CA GLU A 17 4.52 -10.59 20.90
C GLU A 17 4.33 -11.99 20.32
N LYS A 18 3.14 -12.36 19.86
CA LYS A 18 2.85 -13.65 19.20
C LYS A 18 3.16 -13.63 17.71
N VAL A 19 3.39 -12.44 17.14
CA VAL A 19 3.79 -12.30 15.75
C VAL A 19 5.28 -12.54 15.60
N HIS A 20 5.67 -13.30 14.57
CA HIS A 20 7.06 -13.70 14.35
C HIS A 20 8.02 -12.49 14.32
N PRO A 21 9.20 -12.56 14.95
CA PRO A 21 10.16 -11.45 15.04
C PRO A 21 10.56 -10.81 13.72
N LEU A 22 10.53 -11.55 12.61
CA LEU A 22 10.80 -11.02 11.26
C LEU A 22 9.91 -9.82 10.89
N TYR A 23 8.69 -9.75 11.42
CA TYR A 23 7.77 -8.65 11.16
C TYR A 23 8.04 -7.43 12.04
N ARG A 24 8.77 -7.56 13.14
CA ARG A 24 9.08 -6.47 14.06
C ARG A 24 10.15 -5.51 13.53
N GLU A 25 11.04 -6.00 12.67
CA GLU A 25 12.17 -5.24 12.13
C GLU A 25 11.97 -4.73 10.71
N ALA A 26 11.14 -5.41 9.95
CA ALA A 26 11.09 -5.26 8.50
C ALA A 26 10.46 -3.96 7.99
N MET A 27 9.84 -3.14 8.83
CA MET A 27 8.89 -2.14 8.39
C MET A 27 9.30 -0.71 8.76
N ARG A 28 10.53 -0.32 8.42
CA ARG A 28 10.91 1.09 8.35
C ARG A 28 11.16 1.50 6.89
N GLU A 29 10.13 1.40 6.06
CA GLU A 29 10.21 2.00 4.73
C GLU A 29 9.93 3.50 4.84
N LEU A 30 10.84 4.31 4.25
CA LEU A 30 10.73 5.76 4.29
C LEU A 30 9.67 6.24 3.28
N GLU A 31 8.98 7.34 3.57
CA GLU A 31 7.72 7.79 2.94
C GLU A 31 7.86 8.44 1.56
N HIS A 32 8.86 8.08 0.73
CA HIS A 32 9.09 8.72 -0.56
C HIS A 32 9.02 7.71 -1.72
N THR A 33 7.87 7.09 -1.82
CA THR A 33 7.52 6.12 -2.86
C THR A 33 6.53 6.76 -3.83
N THR A 34 6.50 6.31 -5.06
CA THR A 34 5.44 6.69 -6.01
C THR A 34 4.80 5.45 -6.61
N HIS A 35 3.55 5.59 -7.06
CA HIS A 35 2.81 4.54 -7.71
C HIS A 35 2.11 5.04 -8.97
N PHE A 36 2.14 4.23 -10.03
CA PHE A 36 1.32 4.45 -11.20
C PHE A 36 0.71 3.14 -11.72
N SER A 37 -0.52 3.24 -12.20
CA SER A 37 -1.28 2.18 -12.85
C SER A 37 -1.48 2.53 -14.31
N VAL A 38 -1.24 1.60 -15.22
CA VAL A 38 -1.41 1.81 -16.67
C VAL A 38 -2.13 0.62 -17.27
N ILE A 39 -3.00 0.87 -18.23
CA ILE A 39 -3.58 -0.13 -19.11
C ILE A 39 -3.54 0.37 -20.55
N ASP A 40 -3.15 -0.45 -21.51
CA ASP A 40 -3.17 -0.13 -22.91
C ASP A 40 -4.46 -0.61 -23.61
N GLN A 41 -4.59 -0.28 -24.89
CA GLN A 41 -5.75 -0.68 -25.71
C GLN A 41 -5.84 -2.19 -25.94
N GLY A 42 -4.73 -2.91 -25.83
CA GLY A 42 -4.65 -4.36 -25.95
C GLY A 42 -4.99 -5.09 -24.66
N GLY A 43 -5.25 -4.37 -23.55
CA GLY A 43 -5.52 -4.93 -22.24
C GLY A 43 -4.25 -5.29 -21.46
N MET A 44 -3.04 -4.95 -21.95
CA MET A 44 -1.82 -5.08 -21.17
C MET A 44 -1.84 -4.07 -20.03
N ALA A 45 -1.61 -4.54 -18.80
CA ALA A 45 -1.66 -3.70 -17.62
C ALA A 45 -0.35 -3.72 -16.84
N VAL A 46 -0.03 -2.58 -16.24
CA VAL A 46 1.12 -2.41 -15.35
C VAL A 46 0.64 -1.75 -14.07
N SER A 47 0.94 -2.40 -12.94
CA SER A 47 0.91 -1.80 -11.61
C SER A 47 2.35 -1.62 -11.15
N CYS A 48 2.81 -0.40 -11.00
CA CYS A 48 4.22 -0.12 -10.69
C CYS A 48 4.33 0.79 -9.46
N THR A 49 4.97 0.25 -8.42
CA THR A 49 5.39 1.03 -7.25
C THR A 49 6.91 1.11 -7.26
N THR A 50 7.46 2.32 -7.21
CA THR A 50 8.89 2.57 -7.27
C THR A 50 9.31 3.56 -6.20
N THR A 51 10.54 3.42 -5.69
CA THR A 51 11.03 4.25 -4.59
C THR A 51 12.52 4.51 -4.69
N LEU A 52 12.93 5.68 -4.23
CA LEU A 52 14.32 5.97 -3.90
C LEU A 52 14.61 5.72 -2.41
N SER A 53 13.62 5.26 -1.64
CA SER A 53 13.54 5.09 -0.20
C SER A 53 13.38 6.43 0.53
N ALA A 54 14.41 7.20 0.82
CA ALA A 54 14.28 8.56 1.35
C ALA A 54 14.04 9.60 0.25
N GLY A 55 13.59 10.80 0.62
CA GLY A 55 13.46 11.93 -0.30
C GLY A 55 14.76 12.21 -1.03
N PHE A 56 14.74 12.11 -2.37
CA PHE A 56 15.91 12.14 -3.25
C PHE A 56 16.95 11.04 -2.94
N GLY A 57 16.55 9.93 -2.33
CA GLY A 57 17.38 8.76 -2.08
C GLY A 57 18.68 9.09 -1.35
N SER A 58 19.83 8.71 -1.94
CA SER A 58 21.16 9.02 -1.42
C SER A 58 21.58 10.48 -1.67
N LYS A 59 20.79 11.28 -2.38
CA LYS A 59 21.11 12.65 -2.83
C LYS A 59 22.31 12.72 -3.79
N ILE A 60 22.67 11.59 -4.40
CA ILE A 60 23.71 11.49 -5.41
C ILE A 60 23.07 11.39 -6.79
N VAL A 61 23.48 12.26 -7.69
CA VAL A 61 23.09 12.22 -9.11
C VAL A 61 24.25 11.63 -9.92
N VAL A 62 23.97 10.63 -10.73
CA VAL A 62 24.96 10.04 -11.64
C VAL A 62 25.35 11.08 -12.70
N PRO A 63 26.63 11.46 -12.81
CA PRO A 63 27.06 12.48 -13.77
C PRO A 63 26.61 12.18 -15.21
N LYS A 64 26.16 13.19 -15.91
CA LYS A 64 25.70 13.15 -17.32
C LYS A 64 24.42 12.33 -17.60
N THR A 65 23.76 11.78 -16.57
CA THR A 65 22.54 10.98 -16.77
C THR A 65 21.27 11.62 -16.19
N GLY A 66 21.42 12.45 -15.15
CA GLY A 66 20.28 12.97 -14.36
C GLY A 66 19.65 11.93 -13.43
N ILE A 67 20.17 10.70 -13.35
CA ILE A 67 19.65 9.63 -12.51
C ILE A 67 20.04 9.89 -11.06
N VAL A 68 19.03 9.98 -10.18
CA VAL A 68 19.21 10.06 -8.72
C VAL A 68 19.29 8.63 -8.16
N LEU A 69 20.34 8.35 -7.37
CA LEU A 69 20.51 7.03 -6.76
C LEU A 69 19.65 6.89 -5.51
N ASN A 70 19.08 5.69 -5.34
CA ASN A 70 18.34 5.35 -4.13
C ASN A 70 19.27 5.16 -2.91
N ASN A 71 18.69 5.11 -1.71
CA ASN A 71 19.36 4.70 -0.47
C ASN A 71 18.68 3.49 0.18
N ALA A 72 18.12 2.60 -0.63
CA ALA A 72 17.33 1.43 -0.18
C ALA A 72 18.13 0.42 0.67
N VAL A 73 19.46 0.54 0.72
CA VAL A 73 20.30 -0.21 1.68
C VAL A 73 19.84 0.03 3.13
N ALA A 74 19.26 1.21 3.43
CA ALA A 74 18.71 1.52 4.75
C ALA A 74 17.49 0.64 5.14
N SER A 75 16.89 -0.07 4.19
CA SER A 75 15.79 -1.01 4.44
C SER A 75 16.27 -2.40 4.91
N PHE A 76 17.56 -2.68 4.88
CA PHE A 76 18.11 -3.87 5.51
C PHE A 76 18.08 -3.73 7.03
N GLY A 77 17.83 -4.84 7.73
CA GLY A 77 17.89 -4.93 9.20
C GLY A 77 19.32 -5.07 9.72
N SER A 78 19.53 -4.74 10.98
CA SER A 78 20.81 -4.92 11.66
C SER A 78 21.08 -6.38 12.06
N PHE A 79 20.05 -7.21 12.11
CA PHE A 79 20.08 -8.62 12.50
C PHE A 79 18.96 -9.42 11.83
N GLY A 80 18.98 -10.73 11.97
CA GLY A 80 17.99 -11.63 11.40
C GLY A 80 18.16 -11.88 9.89
N GLU A 81 17.09 -12.31 9.23
CA GLU A 81 17.13 -12.75 7.83
C GLU A 81 17.23 -11.58 6.83
N ASN A 82 16.93 -10.35 7.26
CA ASN A 82 17.01 -9.15 6.42
C ASN A 82 18.36 -8.42 6.51
N GLN A 83 19.41 -9.06 7.02
CA GLN A 83 20.75 -8.46 7.02
C GLN A 83 21.31 -8.27 5.61
N PRO A 84 22.13 -7.25 5.38
CA PRO A 84 22.78 -7.02 4.09
C PRO A 84 23.82 -8.12 3.83
N VAL A 85 23.56 -8.93 2.80
CA VAL A 85 24.45 -9.99 2.31
C VAL A 85 24.52 -9.86 0.80
N GLY A 86 25.70 -10.13 0.21
CA GLY A 86 25.88 -10.08 -1.23
C GLY A 86 24.84 -10.88 -2.00
N GLY A 87 24.24 -10.29 -3.01
CA GLY A 87 23.17 -10.88 -3.83
C GLY A 87 21.77 -10.90 -3.19
N ARG A 88 21.60 -10.48 -1.93
CA ARG A 88 20.29 -10.42 -1.27
C ARG A 88 19.51 -9.17 -1.64
N ARG A 89 18.20 -9.33 -1.82
CA ARG A 89 17.22 -8.23 -1.89
C ARG A 89 16.72 -7.92 -0.49
N THR A 90 16.60 -6.63 -0.17
CA THR A 90 15.92 -6.20 1.06
C THR A 90 14.43 -6.47 1.00
N VAL A 91 13.77 -6.50 2.16
CA VAL A 91 12.30 -6.48 2.24
C VAL A 91 11.75 -5.13 1.76
N SER A 92 10.52 -5.15 1.26
CA SER A 92 9.79 -3.94 0.87
C SER A 92 8.31 -4.12 1.18
N SER A 93 7.66 -3.03 1.59
CA SER A 93 6.21 -2.95 1.75
C SER A 93 5.49 -2.64 0.44
N MET A 94 6.19 -2.31 -0.64
CA MET A 94 5.58 -2.04 -1.94
C MET A 94 4.73 -3.23 -2.39
N ALA A 95 3.45 -2.96 -2.70
CA ALA A 95 2.44 -3.96 -3.02
C ALA A 95 1.68 -3.61 -4.32
N PRO A 96 2.37 -3.50 -5.48
CA PRO A 96 1.67 -3.35 -6.74
C PRO A 96 0.86 -4.60 -7.02
N THR A 97 -0.43 -4.43 -7.36
CA THR A 97 -1.40 -5.53 -7.40
C THR A 97 -2.20 -5.52 -8.69
N LEU A 98 -2.31 -6.67 -9.34
CA LEU A 98 -3.24 -6.93 -10.44
C LEU A 98 -4.28 -7.95 -9.95
N VAL A 99 -5.56 -7.67 -10.21
CA VAL A 99 -6.65 -8.57 -9.84
C VAL A 99 -7.35 -9.06 -11.10
N THR A 100 -7.52 -10.37 -11.19
CA THR A 100 -8.27 -10.99 -12.27
C THR A 100 -9.49 -11.72 -11.74
N ARG A 101 -10.56 -11.77 -12.55
CA ARG A 101 -11.76 -12.58 -12.32
C ARG A 101 -11.98 -13.45 -13.56
N ASN A 102 -12.00 -14.77 -13.37
CA ASN A 102 -12.14 -15.75 -14.48
C ASN A 102 -11.11 -15.55 -15.61
N GLY A 103 -9.89 -15.15 -15.25
CA GLY A 103 -8.82 -14.89 -16.21
C GLY A 103 -8.78 -13.48 -16.80
N GLU A 104 -9.84 -12.69 -16.62
CA GLU A 104 -9.93 -11.31 -17.11
C GLU A 104 -9.46 -10.31 -16.04
N LEU A 105 -8.66 -9.31 -16.46
CA LEU A 105 -8.20 -8.24 -15.59
C LEU A 105 -9.40 -7.37 -15.15
N VAL A 106 -9.52 -7.13 -13.85
CA VAL A 106 -10.60 -6.29 -13.29
C VAL A 106 -10.07 -5.10 -12.48
N LEU A 107 -8.89 -5.19 -11.85
CA LEU A 107 -8.31 -4.08 -11.08
C LEU A 107 -6.80 -4.00 -11.29
N VAL A 108 -6.28 -2.77 -11.30
CA VAL A 108 -4.86 -2.43 -11.19
C VAL A 108 -4.71 -1.53 -9.99
N LEU A 109 -4.06 -2.02 -8.93
CA LEU A 109 -4.03 -1.34 -7.64
C LEU A 109 -2.60 -1.13 -7.15
N GLY A 110 -2.42 -0.07 -6.40
CA GLY A 110 -1.20 0.20 -5.67
C GLY A 110 -1.20 1.58 -5.04
N SER A 111 -0.16 1.85 -4.24
CA SER A 111 -0.03 3.10 -3.50
C SER A 111 1.42 3.29 -3.06
N PRO A 112 1.93 4.51 -2.93
CA PRO A 112 3.01 4.83 -2.02
C PRO A 112 2.51 4.84 -0.57
N GLY A 113 3.39 5.09 0.42
CA GLY A 113 3.01 5.28 1.82
C GLY A 113 3.84 4.49 2.83
N GLY A 114 5.04 4.04 2.46
CA GLY A 114 5.94 3.32 3.36
C GLY A 114 5.28 2.06 3.93
N ASP A 115 5.30 1.90 5.25
CA ASP A 115 4.72 0.76 5.96
C ASP A 115 3.18 0.67 5.84
N THR A 116 2.51 1.76 5.43
CA THR A 116 1.05 1.76 5.25
C THR A 116 0.59 1.23 3.89
N ILE A 117 1.50 0.97 2.95
CA ILE A 117 1.17 0.52 1.58
C ILE A 117 0.29 -0.74 1.57
N PRO A 118 0.66 -1.84 2.27
CA PRO A 118 -0.17 -3.05 2.25
C PRO A 118 -1.58 -2.81 2.80
N SER A 119 -1.69 -2.04 3.88
CA SER A 119 -2.99 -1.69 4.49
C SER A 119 -3.83 -0.84 3.54
N THR A 120 -3.22 0.10 2.82
CA THR A 120 -3.89 0.96 1.85
C THR A 120 -4.45 0.13 0.69
N VAL A 121 -3.60 -0.70 0.06
CA VAL A 121 -4.01 -1.53 -1.08
C VAL A 121 -5.09 -2.53 -0.68
N ALA A 122 -4.94 -3.19 0.47
CA ALA A 122 -5.91 -4.14 0.98
C ALA A 122 -7.27 -3.49 1.24
N GLN A 123 -7.31 -2.30 1.87
CA GLN A 123 -8.58 -1.62 2.16
C GLN A 123 -9.27 -1.12 0.88
N VAL A 124 -8.53 -0.58 -0.09
CA VAL A 124 -9.12 -0.23 -1.40
C VAL A 124 -9.69 -1.46 -2.08
N PHE A 125 -8.97 -2.59 -2.07
CA PHE A 125 -9.46 -3.86 -2.61
C PHE A 125 -10.75 -4.31 -1.93
N HIS A 126 -10.79 -4.36 -0.59
CA HIS A 126 -11.98 -4.73 0.17
C HIS A 126 -13.17 -3.79 -0.09
N ASN A 127 -12.93 -2.50 -0.17
CA ASN A 127 -13.96 -1.51 -0.49
C ASN A 127 -14.61 -1.78 -1.86
N LEU A 128 -13.79 -2.17 -2.86
CA LEU A 128 -14.27 -2.47 -4.21
C LEU A 128 -14.99 -3.83 -4.27
N VAL A 129 -14.38 -4.87 -3.69
CA VAL A 129 -14.83 -6.26 -3.89
C VAL A 129 -15.88 -6.68 -2.88
N ASP A 130 -15.68 -6.40 -1.60
CA ASP A 130 -16.56 -6.88 -0.54
C ASP A 130 -17.68 -5.88 -0.22
N HIS A 131 -17.40 -4.59 -0.34
CA HIS A 131 -18.40 -3.53 -0.09
C HIS A 131 -19.04 -2.99 -1.35
N GLY A 132 -18.62 -3.41 -2.55
CA GLY A 132 -19.21 -3.00 -3.83
C GLY A 132 -19.15 -1.49 -4.09
N MET A 133 -18.16 -0.81 -3.53
CA MET A 133 -17.99 0.63 -3.74
C MET A 133 -17.50 0.93 -5.16
N THR A 134 -17.82 2.12 -5.67
CA THR A 134 -17.18 2.65 -6.87
C THR A 134 -15.71 3.00 -6.60
N LEU A 135 -14.89 3.05 -7.66
CA LEU A 135 -13.45 3.27 -7.51
C LEU A 135 -13.12 4.57 -6.75
N ASP A 136 -13.82 5.66 -7.08
CA ASP A 136 -13.68 6.95 -6.42
C ASP A 136 -13.94 6.85 -4.92
N ARG A 137 -15.08 6.25 -4.52
CA ARG A 137 -15.43 6.06 -3.11
C ARG A 137 -14.46 5.15 -2.39
N ALA A 138 -14.01 4.07 -3.03
CA ALA A 138 -13.06 3.14 -2.45
C ALA A 138 -11.70 3.81 -2.15
N VAL A 139 -11.21 4.65 -3.08
CA VAL A 139 -9.96 5.39 -2.95
C VAL A 139 -10.09 6.52 -1.92
N GLU A 140 -11.20 7.27 -1.92
CA GLU A 140 -11.42 8.39 -0.99
C GLU A 140 -11.72 7.97 0.44
N SER A 141 -12.13 6.74 0.68
CA SER A 141 -12.46 6.23 2.02
C SER A 141 -11.32 6.43 3.01
N GLY A 142 -11.67 6.68 4.27
CA GLY A 142 -10.70 6.75 5.37
C GLY A 142 -9.99 5.41 5.58
N ARG A 143 -8.73 5.46 5.97
CA ARG A 143 -7.86 4.28 6.08
C ARG A 143 -7.41 4.04 7.51
N LEU A 144 -7.22 2.76 7.83
CA LEU A 144 -6.67 2.28 9.10
C LEU A 144 -5.34 1.57 8.84
N HIS A 145 -4.45 1.63 9.81
CA HIS A 145 -3.19 0.89 9.77
C HIS A 145 -2.84 0.33 11.14
N HIS A 146 -2.35 -0.91 11.15
CA HIS A 146 -1.78 -1.57 12.31
C HIS A 146 -0.44 -2.19 11.91
N GLY A 147 0.65 -1.64 12.45
CA GLY A 147 2.02 -2.03 12.10
C GLY A 147 2.65 -3.05 13.05
N PHE A 148 1.86 -3.73 13.90
CA PHE A 148 2.27 -4.66 14.96
C PHE A 148 3.07 -4.00 16.10
N VAL A 149 3.98 -3.11 15.81
CA VAL A 149 4.78 -2.40 16.82
C VAL A 149 4.78 -0.91 16.48
N PRO A 150 4.19 -0.07 17.33
CA PRO A 150 3.42 -0.41 18.53
C PRO A 150 2.10 -1.14 18.20
N ASP A 151 1.59 -1.94 19.15
CA ASP A 151 0.33 -2.68 19.05
C ASP A 151 -0.86 -1.74 19.19
N GLU A 152 -1.08 -0.92 18.16
CA GLU A 152 -2.14 0.09 18.11
C GLU A 152 -2.63 0.33 16.68
N ILE A 153 -3.91 0.64 16.54
CA ILE A 153 -4.49 1.08 15.28
C ILE A 153 -4.30 2.58 15.11
N ARG A 154 -3.74 2.99 13.99
CA ARG A 154 -3.60 4.38 13.53
C ARG A 154 -4.56 4.67 12.38
N TYR A 155 -4.95 5.92 12.22
CA TYR A 155 -5.86 6.34 11.16
C TYR A 155 -5.55 7.76 10.67
N GLU A 156 -6.18 8.19 9.60
CA GLU A 156 -6.00 9.51 9.00
C GLU A 156 -6.82 10.58 9.74
N ARG A 157 -6.19 11.72 10.01
CA ARG A 157 -6.87 12.84 10.66
C ARG A 157 -7.98 13.45 9.79
N ALA A 158 -7.74 13.54 8.48
CA ALA A 158 -8.67 14.18 7.54
C ALA A 158 -9.91 13.31 7.25
N ARG A 159 -9.80 11.99 7.45
CA ARG A 159 -10.85 11.00 7.18
C ARG A 159 -10.94 9.98 8.33
N PRO A 160 -11.33 10.43 9.53
CA PRO A 160 -11.37 9.54 10.69
C PRO A 160 -12.47 8.49 10.53
N PRO A 161 -12.29 7.30 11.11
CA PRO A 161 -13.38 6.32 11.22
C PRO A 161 -14.54 6.89 12.02
N SER A 162 -15.75 6.36 11.82
CA SER A 162 -16.89 6.75 12.63
C SER A 162 -16.66 6.43 14.12
N LYS A 163 -17.31 7.19 15.00
CA LYS A 163 -17.27 6.90 16.43
C LYS A 163 -17.70 5.46 16.74
N GLN A 164 -18.73 4.98 16.06
CA GLN A 164 -19.22 3.60 16.21
C GLN A 164 -18.15 2.57 15.83
N ALA A 165 -17.42 2.77 14.72
CA ALA A 165 -16.33 1.89 14.31
C ALA A 165 -15.18 1.87 15.33
N LEU A 166 -14.77 3.05 15.83
CA LEU A 166 -13.74 3.15 16.86
C LEU A 166 -14.15 2.48 18.17
N ASP A 167 -15.39 2.67 18.60
CA ASP A 167 -15.93 2.03 19.82
C ASP A 167 -16.04 0.49 19.63
N GLY A 168 -16.37 0.03 18.42
CA GLY A 168 -16.39 -1.40 18.07
C GLY A 168 -15.00 -2.02 18.15
N LEU A 169 -13.99 -1.37 17.55
CA LEU A 169 -12.60 -1.83 17.61
C LEU A 169 -12.08 -1.92 19.06
N LYS A 170 -12.39 -0.93 19.89
CA LYS A 170 -12.04 -0.95 21.32
C LYS A 170 -12.70 -2.10 22.07
N LYS A 171 -13.99 -2.41 21.78
CA LYS A 171 -14.71 -3.55 22.37
C LYS A 171 -14.07 -4.88 22.01
N LEU A 172 -13.49 -4.99 20.80
CA LEU A 172 -12.73 -6.15 20.38
C LEU A 172 -11.34 -6.23 21.03
N GLY A 173 -10.91 -5.21 21.78
CA GLY A 173 -9.65 -5.18 22.50
C GLY A 173 -8.52 -4.42 21.79
N HIS A 174 -8.80 -3.77 20.66
CA HIS A 174 -7.78 -2.96 19.98
C HIS A 174 -7.50 -1.66 20.73
N VAL A 175 -6.22 -1.28 20.75
CA VAL A 175 -5.77 0.04 21.18
C VAL A 175 -5.83 1.00 19.99
N ILE A 176 -6.50 2.14 20.17
CA ILE A 176 -6.55 3.18 19.15
C ILE A 176 -5.50 4.24 19.48
N SER A 177 -4.60 4.48 18.56
CA SER A 177 -3.55 5.49 18.70
C SER A 177 -4.13 6.89 18.82
N LYS A 178 -3.49 7.72 19.65
CA LYS A 178 -3.75 9.17 19.70
C LYS A 178 -3.08 9.91 18.53
N LYS A 179 -2.13 9.28 17.86
CA LYS A 179 -1.40 9.85 16.73
C LYS A 179 -2.09 9.44 15.43
N THR A 180 -2.38 10.41 14.61
CA THR A 180 -2.85 10.22 13.22
C THR A 180 -1.66 10.25 12.27
N ILE A 181 -1.76 9.53 11.15
CA ILE A 181 -0.71 9.45 10.12
C ILE A 181 -1.32 9.66 8.74
N PRO A 182 -0.59 10.20 7.76
CA PRO A 182 -1.00 10.12 6.36
C PRO A 182 -0.96 8.66 5.91
N MET A 183 -1.81 8.27 4.97
CA MET A 183 -1.88 6.88 4.48
C MET A 183 -2.01 6.82 2.98
N GLY A 184 -0.87 6.67 2.32
CA GLY A 184 -0.79 6.36 0.91
C GLY A 184 -1.38 7.41 -0.03
N ASP A 185 -1.28 7.09 -1.31
CA ASP A 185 -1.79 7.85 -2.46
C ASP A 185 -2.16 6.83 -3.56
N ALA A 186 -3.37 6.28 -3.47
CA ALA A 186 -3.78 5.09 -4.21
C ALA A 186 -4.25 5.44 -5.64
N ASN A 187 -3.33 5.39 -6.60
CA ASN A 187 -3.59 5.70 -8.01
C ASN A 187 -3.96 4.42 -8.78
N ASN A 188 -5.25 4.16 -8.94
CA ASN A 188 -5.77 2.85 -9.30
C ASN A 188 -6.66 2.88 -10.56
N ILE A 189 -6.83 1.69 -11.17
CA ILE A 189 -7.75 1.47 -12.28
C ILE A 189 -8.71 0.33 -11.93
N SER A 190 -10.00 0.51 -12.24
CA SER A 190 -10.98 -0.57 -12.27
C SER A 190 -11.52 -0.76 -13.68
N ILE A 191 -11.85 -2.00 -14.03
CA ILE A 191 -12.47 -2.34 -15.32
C ILE A 191 -13.87 -2.88 -15.02
N VAL A 192 -14.87 -2.18 -15.54
CA VAL A 192 -16.29 -2.53 -15.39
C VAL A 192 -16.90 -2.59 -16.79
N ASP A 193 -17.51 -3.72 -17.13
CA ASP A 193 -18.13 -3.94 -18.46
C ASP A 193 -17.20 -3.59 -19.64
N GLY A 194 -15.92 -3.95 -19.51
CA GLY A 194 -14.88 -3.69 -20.53
C GLY A 194 -14.39 -2.24 -20.59
N VAL A 195 -14.86 -1.36 -19.73
CA VAL A 195 -14.43 0.03 -19.66
C VAL A 195 -13.47 0.23 -18.49
N ALA A 196 -12.32 0.83 -18.78
CA ALA A 196 -11.33 1.18 -17.74
C ALA A 196 -11.65 2.55 -17.13
N TYR A 197 -11.74 2.59 -15.81
CA TYR A 197 -11.93 3.79 -14.99
C TYR A 197 -10.67 4.03 -14.17
N GLY A 198 -10.00 5.16 -14.38
CA GLY A 198 -8.84 5.59 -13.59
C GLY A 198 -9.24 6.57 -12.50
N MET A 199 -8.68 6.40 -11.31
CA MET A 199 -8.82 7.34 -10.18
C MET A 199 -7.46 7.69 -9.62
N ALA A 200 -7.16 8.98 -9.59
CA ALA A 200 -6.04 9.52 -8.81
C ALA A 200 -6.52 9.82 -7.40
N ASP A 201 -5.72 9.46 -6.42
CA ASP A 201 -6.03 9.73 -5.02
C ASP A 201 -5.98 11.24 -4.75
N PRO A 202 -7.02 11.85 -4.14
CA PRO A 202 -7.03 13.28 -3.86
C PRO A 202 -6.07 13.70 -2.71
N ARG A 203 -5.32 12.75 -2.12
CA ARG A 203 -4.39 13.04 -1.03
C ARG A 203 -3.15 13.78 -1.48
N GLU A 204 -2.61 13.45 -2.66
CA GLU A 204 -1.31 13.97 -3.16
C GLU A 204 -1.40 14.71 -4.49
N GLY A 205 -2.53 14.78 -5.13
CA GLY A 205 -2.71 15.57 -6.36
C GLY A 205 -2.24 14.87 -7.65
N GLY A 206 -2.32 13.54 -7.71
CA GLY A 206 -2.14 12.75 -8.92
C GLY A 206 -3.20 13.06 -10.00
N GLN A 207 -3.05 12.47 -11.17
CA GLN A 207 -4.00 12.59 -12.27
C GLN A 207 -4.32 11.24 -12.91
N ALA A 208 -5.58 11.02 -13.27
CA ALA A 208 -6.01 9.95 -14.14
C ALA A 208 -6.25 10.51 -15.54
N VAL A 209 -5.57 9.97 -16.55
CA VAL A 209 -5.63 10.46 -17.93
C VAL A 209 -5.92 9.31 -18.88
N ALA A 210 -6.92 9.48 -19.74
CA ALA A 210 -7.16 8.58 -20.85
C ALA A 210 -6.43 9.10 -22.10
N ALA A 211 -5.55 8.29 -22.68
CA ALA A 211 -4.95 8.58 -23.97
C ALA A 211 -6.02 8.49 -25.08
N ARG A 212 -6.12 9.52 -25.92
CA ARG A 212 -6.97 9.41 -27.13
C ARG A 212 -6.35 8.41 -28.10
N ALA A 213 -7.14 7.45 -28.57
CA ALA A 213 -6.73 6.61 -29.67
C ALA A 213 -6.37 7.50 -30.86
N GLN A 214 -5.10 7.49 -31.31
CA GLN A 214 -4.76 8.07 -32.62
C GLN A 214 -5.48 7.20 -33.65
N ARG A 215 -6.45 7.77 -34.34
CA ARG A 215 -7.01 7.13 -35.55
C ARG A 215 -5.85 7.01 -36.56
N ARG A 216 -5.43 5.79 -36.80
CA ARG A 216 -4.57 5.45 -37.94
C ARG A 216 -5.38 5.49 -39.21
#